data_b6e588d7a6bcda4e33eea65825c2801e
#
_entry.id   b6e588d7a6bcda4e33eea65825c2801e
#
_cell.length_a   1.000
_cell.length_b   1.000
_cell.length_c   1.000
_cell.angle_alpha   90.00
_cell.angle_beta   90.00
_cell.angle_gamma   90.00
#
_symmetry.space_group_name_H-M   'P 1'
#
loop_
_entity.id
_entity.type
_entity.pdbx_description
1 polymer ?
#
loop_
_entity_poly.entity_id
_entity_poly.type
_entity_poly.pdbx_seq_one_letter_code
_entity_poly.pdbx_strand_id
1 'polypeptide(L)'
;MHKFLVIIILFFSLSCITQPEGCGTGYSDINGKCFNQGDLDVLQNFIDNSSETIKSVLDTDSSGTIEPLELQIQKWNDNGRLTFLWLYDDSLSGEIPKNIGELTFLDTLNLSYNQLSGTIPESIGRLSQLNWLYFYLNQLSGVMPDSICTIYPNLTNTYFAYNQFCSPYPNCIPIEKIGLQDTSNCP
;
A
#
# COMPACT_ATOMS: atom_id res chain seq x y z
N MET A 1 -29.50 48.90 -52.94
CA MET A 1 -28.76 48.87 -51.70
C MET A 1 -28.71 47.42 -51.22
N HIS A 2 -27.68 46.67 -51.60
CA HIS A 2 -27.46 45.29 -51.17
C HIS A 2 -26.56 45.30 -49.93
N LYS A 3 -27.12 44.86 -48.82
CA LYS A 3 -26.36 44.63 -47.58
C LYS A 3 -25.66 43.30 -47.70
N PHE A 4 -24.35 43.29 -47.87
CA PHE A 4 -23.53 42.10 -47.72
C PHE A 4 -23.47 41.74 -46.23
N LEU A 5 -24.03 40.61 -45.88
CA LEU A 5 -23.88 39.99 -44.57
C LEU A 5 -22.50 39.27 -44.54
N VAL A 6 -21.53 39.86 -43.88
CA VAL A 6 -20.24 39.19 -43.66
C VAL A 6 -20.43 38.19 -42.49
N ILE A 7 -20.51 36.92 -42.85
CA ILE A 7 -20.48 35.84 -41.88
C ILE A 7 -19.01 35.69 -41.46
N ILE A 8 -18.66 36.18 -40.27
CA ILE A 8 -17.39 35.89 -39.62
C ILE A 8 -17.49 34.46 -39.09
N ILE A 9 -16.94 33.50 -39.82
CA ILE A 9 -16.71 32.16 -39.32
C ILE A 9 -15.49 32.27 -38.39
N LEU A 10 -15.77 32.36 -37.10
CA LEU A 10 -14.79 32.14 -36.04
C LEU A 10 -14.36 30.67 -36.11
N PHE A 11 -13.25 30.44 -36.81
CA PHE A 11 -12.49 29.21 -36.59
C PHE A 11 -11.99 29.25 -35.16
N PHE A 12 -12.75 28.64 -34.27
CA PHE A 12 -12.16 28.11 -33.06
C PHE A 12 -11.16 27.05 -33.52
N SER A 13 -9.90 27.47 -33.67
CA SER A 13 -8.82 26.52 -33.60
C SER A 13 -8.99 25.79 -32.26
N LEU A 14 -9.51 24.58 -32.34
CA LEU A 14 -9.29 23.61 -31.28
C LEU A 14 -7.77 23.47 -31.22
N SER A 15 -7.14 24.35 -30.46
CA SER A 15 -5.81 24.04 -29.97
C SER A 15 -6.01 22.73 -29.24
N CYS A 16 -5.57 21.67 -29.89
CA CYS A 16 -5.28 20.43 -29.22
C CYS A 16 -4.39 20.87 -28.07
N ILE A 17 -4.99 21.08 -26.91
CA ILE A 17 -4.26 21.08 -25.66
C ILE A 17 -3.69 19.68 -25.66
N THR A 18 -2.47 19.55 -26.17
CA THR A 18 -1.64 18.40 -25.85
C THR A 18 -1.63 18.39 -24.34
N GLN A 19 -2.47 17.53 -23.75
CA GLN A 19 -2.24 17.15 -22.37
C GLN A 19 -0.76 16.86 -22.33
N PRO A 20 0.01 17.46 -21.40
CA PRO A 20 1.38 17.04 -21.17
C PRO A 20 1.30 15.53 -21.17
N GLU A 21 2.22 14.86 -21.87
CA GLU A 21 2.15 13.40 -22.06
C GLU A 21 1.96 12.77 -20.68
N GLY A 22 0.69 12.68 -20.27
CA GLY A 22 0.28 12.31 -18.94
C GLY A 22 0.57 10.84 -18.78
N CYS A 23 0.73 10.42 -17.57
CA CYS A 23 0.87 9.02 -17.22
C CYS A 23 -0.22 8.20 -17.93
N GLY A 24 0.10 7.00 -18.39
CA GLY A 24 -0.86 6.09 -19.02
C GLY A 24 -2.02 5.75 -18.09
N THR A 25 -3.05 5.08 -18.63
CA THR A 25 -4.21 4.65 -17.84
C THR A 25 -3.77 3.83 -16.62
N GLY A 26 -4.36 4.11 -15.45
CA GLY A 26 -4.03 3.44 -14.19
C GLY A 26 -2.81 4.01 -13.47
N TYR A 27 -2.33 5.18 -13.89
CA TYR A 27 -1.25 5.91 -13.23
C TYR A 27 -1.64 7.35 -12.93
N SER A 28 -1.15 7.88 -11.82
CA SER A 28 -1.29 9.28 -11.45
C SER A 28 0.03 10.01 -11.63
N ASP A 29 -0.04 11.24 -12.16
CA ASP A 29 1.09 12.16 -12.23
C ASP A 29 1.19 12.90 -10.89
N ILE A 30 2.30 12.72 -10.20
CA ILE A 30 2.62 13.50 -9.01
C ILE A 30 3.99 14.13 -9.23
N ASN A 31 3.99 15.46 -9.39
CA ASN A 31 5.20 16.25 -9.62
C ASN A 31 6.04 15.78 -10.84
N GLY A 32 5.37 15.41 -11.93
CA GLY A 32 6.01 14.97 -13.17
C GLY A 32 6.53 13.54 -13.15
N LYS A 33 6.13 12.75 -12.17
CA LYS A 33 6.40 11.31 -12.09
C LYS A 33 5.10 10.51 -12.08
N CYS A 34 5.10 9.39 -12.79
CA CYS A 34 3.95 8.50 -12.86
C CYS A 34 4.03 7.41 -11.79
N PHE A 35 2.99 7.32 -10.97
CA PHE A 35 2.83 6.30 -9.94
C PHE A 35 1.59 5.45 -10.23
N ASN A 36 1.69 4.14 -10.05
CA ASN A 36 0.55 3.25 -10.26
C ASN A 36 -0.55 3.55 -9.24
N GLN A 37 -1.79 3.74 -9.74
CA GLN A 37 -2.90 4.14 -8.90
C GLN A 37 -3.27 3.06 -7.88
N GLY A 38 -3.25 1.79 -8.24
CA GLY A 38 -3.53 0.69 -7.30
C GLY A 38 -2.51 0.65 -6.15
N ASP A 39 -1.23 0.90 -6.43
CA ASP A 39 -0.20 0.97 -5.39
C ASP A 39 -0.44 2.19 -4.47
N LEU A 40 -0.81 3.35 -5.02
CA LEU A 40 -1.18 4.54 -4.24
C LEU A 40 -2.43 4.29 -3.38
N ASP A 41 -3.45 3.61 -3.93
CA ASP A 41 -4.69 3.29 -3.21
C ASP A 41 -4.43 2.38 -2.00
N VAL A 42 -3.45 1.46 -2.08
CA VAL A 42 -3.04 0.65 -0.91
C VAL A 42 -2.44 1.54 0.17
N LEU A 43 -1.55 2.46 -0.20
CA LEU A 43 -0.93 3.40 0.75
C LEU A 43 -1.98 4.31 1.38
N GLN A 44 -2.94 4.82 0.57
CA GLN A 44 -4.04 5.63 1.08
C GLN A 44 -4.90 4.85 2.08
N ASN A 45 -5.17 3.56 1.83
CA ASN A 45 -5.92 2.73 2.76
C ASN A 45 -5.18 2.51 4.11
N PHE A 46 -3.85 2.47 4.15
CA PHE A 46 -3.11 2.49 5.42
C PHE A 46 -3.34 3.79 6.19
N ILE A 47 -3.35 4.92 5.49
CA ILE A 47 -3.63 6.24 6.07
C ILE A 47 -5.06 6.27 6.62
N ASP A 48 -6.04 5.89 5.79
CA ASP A 48 -7.47 5.96 6.13
C ASP A 48 -7.83 5.06 7.31
N ASN A 49 -7.21 3.88 7.41
CA ASN A 49 -7.41 2.93 8.50
C ASN A 49 -6.76 3.39 9.82
N SER A 50 -5.81 4.32 9.76
CA SER A 50 -5.09 4.79 10.94
C SER A 50 -5.89 5.84 11.73
N SER A 51 -5.58 5.97 13.03
CA SER A 51 -6.25 6.94 13.90
C SER A 51 -5.90 8.39 13.52
N GLU A 52 -6.81 9.33 13.84
CA GLU A 52 -6.61 10.76 13.56
C GLU A 52 -5.36 11.34 14.25
N THR A 53 -4.97 10.79 15.42
CA THR A 53 -3.78 11.23 16.15
C THR A 53 -2.50 10.95 15.34
N ILE A 54 -2.47 9.82 14.62
CA ILE A 54 -1.32 9.42 13.80
C ILE A 54 -1.28 10.24 12.52
N LYS A 55 -2.45 10.53 11.95
CA LYS A 55 -2.55 11.34 10.74
C LYS A 55 -1.85 12.68 10.90
N SER A 56 -1.96 13.33 12.06
CA SER A 56 -1.27 14.60 12.32
C SER A 56 0.26 14.47 12.38
N VAL A 57 0.81 13.27 12.60
CA VAL A 57 2.26 13.03 12.61
C VAL A 57 2.78 12.72 11.20
N LEU A 58 1.95 12.09 10.37
CA LEU A 58 2.29 11.72 9.00
C LEU A 58 2.16 12.89 8.01
N ASP A 59 1.38 13.92 8.33
CA ASP A 59 1.26 15.14 7.52
C ASP A 59 2.55 15.96 7.64
N THR A 60 3.54 15.59 6.84
CA THR A 60 4.91 16.12 6.93
C THR A 60 5.05 17.53 6.36
N ASP A 61 4.17 17.91 5.42
CA ASP A 61 4.14 19.23 4.80
C ASP A 61 3.14 20.20 5.45
N SER A 62 2.41 19.72 6.47
CA SER A 62 1.38 20.49 7.19
C SER A 62 0.27 21.03 6.28
N SER A 63 -0.06 20.30 5.23
CA SER A 63 -1.14 20.65 4.29
C SER A 63 -2.54 20.43 4.90
N GLY A 64 -2.62 19.64 5.97
CA GLY A 64 -3.87 19.19 6.60
C GLY A 64 -4.44 17.93 5.95
N THR A 65 -3.74 17.37 4.95
CA THR A 65 -4.07 16.10 4.29
C THR A 65 -2.82 15.27 4.16
N ILE A 66 -2.93 13.95 4.43
CA ILE A 66 -1.79 13.05 4.26
C ILE A 66 -1.87 12.43 2.88
N GLU A 67 -0.80 12.61 2.12
CA GLU A 67 -0.67 12.03 0.80
C GLU A 67 0.04 10.66 0.87
N PRO A 68 -0.28 9.69 0.00
CA PRO A 68 0.35 8.36 0.00
C PRO A 68 1.89 8.39 0.00
N LEU A 69 2.50 9.39 -0.64
CA LEU A 69 3.95 9.54 -0.72
C LEU A 69 4.59 10.12 0.55
N GLU A 70 3.82 10.56 1.52
CA GLU A 70 4.31 10.99 2.83
C GLU A 70 4.51 9.84 3.82
N LEU A 71 3.95 8.64 3.51
CA LEU A 71 4.26 7.45 4.26
C LEU A 71 5.75 7.11 4.12
N GLN A 72 6.44 7.13 5.19
CA GLN A 72 7.89 6.96 5.44
C GLN A 72 8.77 6.47 4.26
N ILE A 73 9.45 5.33 4.40
CA ILE A 73 10.46 4.94 3.41
C ILE A 73 9.83 4.07 2.32
N GLN A 74 9.77 4.62 1.13
CA GLN A 74 9.23 3.98 -0.06
C GLN A 74 10.27 3.98 -1.18
N LYS A 75 10.27 2.93 -2.01
CA LYS A 75 11.01 2.93 -3.27
C LYS A 75 10.10 2.48 -4.40
N TRP A 76 10.17 3.20 -5.49
CA TRP A 76 9.39 2.97 -6.70
C TRP A 76 10.34 2.67 -7.86
N ASN A 77 9.97 1.75 -8.73
CA ASN A 77 10.76 1.48 -9.93
C ASN A 77 10.46 2.51 -11.05
N ASP A 78 11.20 2.44 -12.14
CA ASP A 78 11.06 3.36 -13.27
C ASP A 78 9.68 3.28 -13.96
N ASN A 79 8.93 2.19 -13.72
CA ASN A 79 7.57 2.00 -14.21
C ASN A 79 6.52 2.48 -13.20
N GLY A 80 6.91 3.22 -12.17
CA GLY A 80 6.00 3.75 -11.15
C GLY A 80 5.30 2.69 -10.30
N ARG A 81 5.91 1.51 -10.08
CA ARG A 81 5.41 0.47 -9.18
C ARG A 81 6.20 0.47 -7.88
N LEU A 82 5.48 0.32 -6.77
CA LEU A 82 6.09 0.24 -5.44
C LEU A 82 6.85 -1.07 -5.28
N THR A 83 8.14 -0.97 -4.91
CA THR A 83 9.03 -2.13 -4.74
C THR A 83 9.51 -2.32 -3.31
N PHE A 84 9.47 -1.27 -2.50
CA PHE A 84 9.93 -1.29 -1.12
C PHE A 84 9.01 -0.42 -0.27
N LEU A 85 8.47 -0.99 0.81
CA LEU A 85 7.64 -0.29 1.77
C LEU A 85 8.12 -0.61 3.19
N TRP A 86 8.61 0.42 3.88
CA TRP A 86 9.16 0.31 5.22
C TRP A 86 8.45 1.29 6.15
N LEU A 87 7.41 0.81 6.80
CA LEU A 87 6.57 1.53 7.76
C LEU A 87 6.85 1.03 9.18
N TYR A 88 8.10 1.15 9.59
CA TYR A 88 8.59 0.66 10.87
C TYR A 88 8.46 1.75 11.95
N ASP A 89 7.79 1.43 13.05
CA ASP A 89 7.62 2.33 14.22
C ASP A 89 6.91 3.66 13.86
N ASP A 90 5.90 3.55 12.98
CA ASP A 90 5.12 4.70 12.49
C ASP A 90 3.84 4.94 13.28
N SER A 91 3.65 4.17 14.35
CA SER A 91 2.42 4.18 15.15
C SER A 91 1.14 3.89 14.32
N LEU A 92 1.26 3.29 13.14
CA LEU A 92 0.12 2.93 12.30
C LEU A 92 -0.86 2.05 13.06
N SER A 93 -2.14 2.30 12.89
CA SER A 93 -3.22 1.55 13.55
C SER A 93 -4.25 1.06 12.53
N GLY A 94 -5.29 0.38 13.02
CA GLY A 94 -6.31 -0.22 12.16
C GLY A 94 -5.84 -1.53 11.52
N GLU A 95 -6.43 -1.90 10.40
CA GLU A 95 -6.19 -3.18 9.74
C GLU A 95 -5.23 -3.04 8.56
N ILE A 96 -4.50 -4.12 8.23
CA ILE A 96 -3.79 -4.22 6.96
C ILE A 96 -4.81 -4.11 5.82
N PRO A 97 -4.62 -3.21 4.84
CA PRO A 97 -5.57 -3.03 3.75
C PRO A 97 -5.87 -4.32 2.99
N LYS A 98 -7.14 -4.58 2.72
CA LYS A 98 -7.59 -5.81 2.01
C LYS A 98 -7.04 -5.92 0.59
N ASN A 99 -6.68 -4.78 -0.01
CA ASN A 99 -6.07 -4.70 -1.33
C ASN A 99 -4.53 -4.74 -1.29
N ILE A 100 -3.90 -5.11 -0.17
CA ILE A 100 -2.41 -5.21 -0.05
C ILE A 100 -1.80 -6.03 -1.19
N GLY A 101 -2.50 -7.03 -1.69
CA GLY A 101 -2.06 -7.88 -2.78
C GLY A 101 -1.97 -7.20 -4.15
N GLU A 102 -2.33 -5.93 -4.29
CA GLU A 102 -2.12 -5.15 -5.51
C GLU A 102 -0.67 -4.68 -5.66
N LEU A 103 0.09 -4.67 -4.56
CA LEU A 103 1.51 -4.33 -4.54
C LEU A 103 2.38 -5.45 -5.15
N THR A 104 2.04 -5.93 -6.34
CA THR A 104 2.61 -7.13 -6.96
C THR A 104 4.10 -7.04 -7.30
N PHE A 105 4.68 -5.85 -7.29
CA PHE A 105 6.12 -5.60 -7.51
C PHE A 105 6.89 -5.42 -6.19
N LEU A 106 6.22 -5.57 -5.04
CA LEU A 106 6.83 -5.35 -3.74
C LEU A 106 7.85 -6.46 -3.44
N ASP A 107 9.08 -6.07 -3.16
CA ASP A 107 10.17 -6.94 -2.68
C ASP A 107 10.23 -6.99 -1.16
N THR A 108 10.00 -5.85 -0.52
CA THR A 108 10.12 -5.70 0.93
C THR A 108 8.88 -5.03 1.52
N LEU A 109 8.26 -5.68 2.50
CA LEU A 109 7.19 -5.13 3.33
C LEU A 109 7.58 -5.22 4.80
N ASN A 110 7.81 -4.07 5.43
CA ASN A 110 8.01 -3.99 6.87
C ASN A 110 6.92 -3.11 7.51
N LEU A 111 6.10 -3.75 8.34
CA LEU A 111 5.06 -3.13 9.16
C LEU A 111 5.34 -3.32 10.65
N SER A 112 6.57 -3.68 11.04
CA SER A 112 6.91 -3.97 12.43
C SER A 112 6.82 -2.74 13.34
N TYR A 113 6.62 -2.97 14.64
CA TYR A 113 6.55 -1.91 15.66
C TYR A 113 5.42 -0.91 15.41
N ASN A 114 4.22 -1.41 15.11
CA ASN A 114 3.02 -0.61 14.91
C ASN A 114 1.89 -1.07 15.84
N GLN A 115 0.70 -0.51 15.66
CA GLN A 115 -0.51 -0.85 16.39
C GLN A 115 -1.55 -1.50 15.45
N LEU A 116 -1.07 -2.16 14.38
CA LEU A 116 -1.94 -2.81 13.41
C LEU A 116 -2.67 -3.98 14.04
N SER A 117 -3.95 -4.10 13.77
CA SER A 117 -4.87 -5.09 14.34
C SER A 117 -5.61 -5.88 13.24
N GLY A 118 -6.52 -6.75 13.66
CA GLY A 118 -7.26 -7.59 12.71
C GLY A 118 -6.40 -8.70 12.10
N THR A 119 -6.84 -9.22 10.96
CA THR A 119 -6.22 -10.38 10.31
C THR A 119 -5.30 -10.00 9.17
N ILE A 120 -4.35 -10.87 8.83
CA ILE A 120 -3.63 -10.74 7.56
C ILE A 120 -4.61 -11.05 6.42
N PRO A 121 -4.79 -10.14 5.44
CA PRO A 121 -5.70 -10.39 4.32
C PRO A 121 -5.23 -11.54 3.41
N GLU A 122 -6.17 -12.32 2.88
CA GLU A 122 -5.90 -13.39 1.90
C GLU A 122 -5.13 -12.89 0.67
N SER A 123 -5.32 -11.62 0.30
CA SER A 123 -4.63 -11.00 -0.83
C SER A 123 -3.10 -10.95 -0.67
N ILE A 124 -2.57 -11.17 0.55
CA ILE A 124 -1.12 -11.24 0.81
C ILE A 124 -0.43 -12.26 -0.11
N GLY A 125 -1.10 -13.37 -0.43
CA GLY A 125 -0.60 -14.41 -1.31
C GLY A 125 -0.35 -13.99 -2.76
N ARG A 126 -0.75 -12.77 -3.16
CA ARG A 126 -0.49 -12.22 -4.50
C ARG A 126 0.87 -11.51 -4.61
N LEU A 127 1.57 -11.29 -3.50
CA LEU A 127 2.86 -10.58 -3.47
C LEU A 127 4.00 -11.47 -3.95
N SER A 128 3.94 -11.92 -5.19
CA SER A 128 4.83 -12.95 -5.76
C SER A 128 6.31 -12.55 -5.84
N GLN A 129 6.62 -11.26 -5.78
CA GLN A 129 7.98 -10.71 -5.79
C GLN A 129 8.55 -10.53 -4.38
N LEU A 130 7.74 -10.80 -3.32
CA LEU A 130 8.12 -10.48 -1.96
C LEU A 130 9.23 -11.43 -1.47
N ASN A 131 10.30 -10.83 -0.94
CA ASN A 131 11.44 -11.50 -0.33
C ASN A 131 11.49 -11.30 1.20
N TRP A 132 10.99 -10.15 1.68
CA TRP A 132 11.11 -9.73 3.08
C TRP A 132 9.75 -9.32 3.63
N LEU A 133 9.27 -10.03 4.66
CA LEU A 133 7.95 -9.82 5.26
C LEU A 133 8.05 -9.71 6.78
N TYR A 134 7.80 -8.52 7.33
CA TYR A 134 7.95 -8.22 8.74
C TYR A 134 6.67 -7.64 9.34
N PHE A 135 6.08 -8.37 10.29
CA PHE A 135 4.91 -7.97 11.07
C PHE A 135 5.17 -7.93 12.58
N TYR A 136 6.44 -8.04 12.98
CA TYR A 136 6.87 -8.13 14.37
C TYR A 136 6.34 -6.97 15.23
N LEU A 137 5.89 -7.27 16.48
CA LEU A 137 5.35 -6.29 17.43
C LEU A 137 4.21 -5.45 16.82
N ASN A 138 3.04 -6.11 16.70
CA ASN A 138 1.76 -5.53 16.36
C ASN A 138 0.65 -6.18 17.20
N GLN A 139 -0.60 -5.92 16.86
CA GLN A 139 -1.80 -6.50 17.48
C GLN A 139 -2.56 -7.36 16.46
N LEU A 140 -1.87 -7.88 15.43
CA LEU A 140 -2.50 -8.73 14.42
C LEU A 140 -2.99 -10.03 15.05
N SER A 141 -4.19 -10.47 14.69
CA SER A 141 -4.91 -11.55 15.37
C SER A 141 -5.57 -12.53 14.40
N GLY A 142 -6.24 -13.52 14.98
CA GLY A 142 -6.94 -14.54 14.20
C GLY A 142 -5.99 -15.56 13.56
N VAL A 143 -6.51 -16.34 12.63
CA VAL A 143 -5.76 -17.37 11.92
C VAL A 143 -5.00 -16.74 10.75
N MET A 144 -3.74 -17.09 10.60
CA MET A 144 -2.95 -16.66 9.45
C MET A 144 -3.50 -17.32 8.16
N PRO A 145 -3.67 -16.57 7.07
CA PRO A 145 -4.27 -17.09 5.85
C PRO A 145 -3.37 -18.11 5.16
N ASP A 146 -3.95 -19.22 4.66
CA ASP A 146 -3.22 -20.24 3.92
C ASP A 146 -2.61 -19.70 2.60
N SER A 147 -3.17 -18.61 2.07
CA SER A 147 -2.61 -17.92 0.89
C SER A 147 -1.17 -17.45 1.07
N ILE A 148 -0.70 -17.25 2.32
CA ILE A 148 0.69 -16.91 2.61
C ILE A 148 1.66 -17.98 2.10
N CYS A 149 1.20 -19.24 2.03
CA CYS A 149 2.00 -20.35 1.53
C CYS A 149 2.37 -20.22 0.03
N THR A 150 1.64 -19.40 -0.71
CA THR A 150 1.96 -19.11 -2.12
C THR A 150 3.27 -18.32 -2.24
N ILE A 151 3.51 -17.42 -1.30
CA ILE A 151 4.69 -16.54 -1.32
C ILE A 151 5.81 -17.01 -0.39
N TYR A 152 5.47 -17.78 0.65
CA TYR A 152 6.42 -18.21 1.68
C TYR A 152 7.71 -18.86 1.15
N PRO A 153 7.68 -19.70 0.09
CA PRO A 153 8.90 -20.28 -0.48
C PRO A 153 9.89 -19.25 -1.06
N ASN A 154 9.41 -18.04 -1.38
CA ASN A 154 10.24 -16.96 -1.92
C ASN A 154 10.81 -16.07 -0.79
N LEU A 155 10.23 -16.15 0.41
CA LEU A 155 10.62 -15.28 1.51
C LEU A 155 11.97 -15.72 2.09
N THR A 156 12.95 -14.84 2.04
CA THR A 156 14.27 -15.05 2.67
C THR A 156 14.26 -14.70 4.14
N ASN A 157 13.47 -13.69 4.52
CA ASN A 157 13.34 -13.24 5.90
C ASN A 157 11.89 -12.97 6.28
N THR A 158 11.48 -13.50 7.43
CA THR A 158 10.14 -13.31 8.00
C THR A 158 10.21 -13.11 9.50
N TYR A 159 9.39 -12.18 10.02
CA TYR A 159 9.23 -11.94 11.46
C TYR A 159 7.76 -11.73 11.79
N PHE A 160 7.14 -12.70 12.49
CA PHE A 160 5.72 -12.69 12.88
C PHE A 160 5.50 -12.58 14.38
N ALA A 161 6.54 -12.68 15.18
CA ALA A 161 6.45 -12.73 16.64
C ALA A 161 5.84 -11.45 17.25
N TYR A 162 5.34 -11.61 18.47
CA TYR A 162 4.70 -10.56 19.27
C TYR A 162 3.48 -9.95 18.57
N ASN A 163 2.58 -10.83 18.19
CA ASN A 163 1.24 -10.59 17.71
C ASN A 163 0.25 -11.47 18.49
N GLN A 164 -0.97 -11.60 18.00
CA GLN A 164 -2.05 -12.37 18.60
C GLN A 164 -2.59 -13.44 17.63
N PHE A 165 -1.71 -14.00 16.79
CA PHE A 165 -2.13 -15.05 15.86
C PHE A 165 -2.54 -16.33 16.58
N CYS A 166 -3.64 -16.92 16.12
CA CYS A 166 -4.20 -18.15 16.67
C CYS A 166 -3.85 -19.36 15.78
N SER A 167 -3.68 -20.52 16.42
CA SER A 167 -3.58 -21.79 15.69
C SER A 167 -4.96 -22.17 15.08
N PRO A 168 -5.03 -22.98 13.99
CA PRO A 168 -3.87 -23.58 13.32
C PRO A 168 -3.07 -22.57 12.48
N TYR A 169 -1.76 -22.77 12.45
CA TYR A 169 -0.88 -21.99 11.56
C TYR A 169 -0.72 -22.68 10.21
N PRO A 170 -0.48 -21.91 9.12
CA PRO A 170 -0.24 -22.49 7.79
C PRO A 170 0.93 -23.48 7.81
N ASN A 171 0.73 -24.67 7.23
CA ASN A 171 1.71 -25.75 7.25
C ASN A 171 3.04 -25.44 6.58
N CYS A 172 3.08 -24.42 5.74
CA CYS A 172 4.30 -23.97 5.05
C CYS A 172 5.25 -23.19 5.95
N ILE A 173 4.75 -22.65 7.09
CA ILE A 173 5.54 -21.81 7.99
C ILE A 173 6.00 -22.69 9.18
N PRO A 174 7.30 -22.93 9.36
CA PRO A 174 7.80 -23.63 10.55
C PRO A 174 7.40 -22.87 11.82
N ILE A 175 7.02 -23.63 12.86
CA ILE A 175 6.50 -23.05 14.11
C ILE A 175 7.48 -22.08 14.78
N GLU A 176 8.77 -22.33 14.63
CA GLU A 176 9.82 -21.45 15.14
C GLU A 176 9.88 -20.10 14.45
N LYS A 177 9.32 -20.00 13.23
CA LYS A 177 9.21 -18.73 12.47
C LYS A 177 7.98 -17.90 12.87
N ILE A 178 6.95 -18.56 13.43
CA ILE A 178 5.78 -17.87 14.00
C ILE A 178 6.22 -17.05 15.21
N GLY A 179 7.09 -17.60 16.06
CA GLY A 179 7.56 -16.97 17.28
C GLY A 179 6.48 -16.84 18.36
N LEU A 180 6.75 -16.02 19.37
CA LEU A 180 5.83 -15.82 20.48
C LEU A 180 4.58 -15.06 20.05
N GLN A 181 3.40 -15.59 20.44
CA GLN A 181 2.10 -14.98 20.22
C GLN A 181 1.35 -14.84 21.53
N ASP A 182 0.58 -13.78 21.71
CA ASP A 182 -0.42 -13.69 22.77
C ASP A 182 -1.70 -14.39 22.31
N THR A 183 -1.92 -15.60 22.77
CA THR A 183 -3.05 -16.43 22.39
C THR A 183 -4.22 -16.34 23.38
N SER A 184 -4.21 -15.38 24.32
CA SER A 184 -5.23 -15.23 25.35
C SER A 184 -6.65 -15.02 24.79
N ASN A 185 -6.75 -14.46 23.59
CA ASN A 185 -8.01 -14.19 22.90
C ASN A 185 -8.34 -15.22 21.79
N CYS A 186 -7.59 -16.31 21.71
CA CYS A 186 -7.88 -17.37 20.74
C CYS A 186 -9.07 -18.23 21.19
N PRO A 187 -9.95 -18.65 20.26
CA PRO A 187 -11.12 -19.49 20.56
C PRO A 187 -10.74 -20.90 21.03
#